data_47e5888b5a9987c2b5da5e6535e27d17
#
_entry.id   47e5888b5a9987c2b5da5e6535e27d17
#
_cell.length_a   1.000
_cell.length_b   1.000
_cell.length_c   1.000
_cell.angle_alpha   90.00
_cell.angle_beta   90.00
_cell.angle_gamma   90.00
#
_symmetry.space_group_name_H-M   'P 1'
#
loop_
_entity.id
_entity.type
_entity.pdbx_description
1 polymer ?
#
loop_
_entity_poly.entity_id
_entity_poly.type
_entity_poly.pdbx_seq_one_letter_code
_entity_poly.pdbx_strand_id
1 'polypeptide(L)'
;YSAQVACDKYGWALAYSVEAGNIHDSQAFPALFAKLEPLKPQFIIADSGYNIPSIAKFLIDKEITPVLPYTRPRGKKDLLRPKELIYDEHFDCVICPEHQALTYRTTTREGYREYKSDPAICANCPLLSVCTTSKNHQKVVTRHIWKDYLEQCEDIRHQRGMKELYQHR
;
A
#
# COMPACT_ATOMS: atom_id res chain seq x y z
N TYR A 1 -16.60 15.18 13.89
CA TYR A 1 -16.69 13.74 14.13
C TYR A 1 -16.71 13.01 12.79
N SER A 2 -16.15 11.79 12.76
CA SER A 2 -16.26 10.84 11.66
C SER A 2 -16.96 9.59 12.18
N ALA A 3 -17.97 9.09 11.44
CA ALA A 3 -18.64 7.84 11.77
C ALA A 3 -18.27 6.79 10.73
N GLN A 4 -17.83 5.63 11.20
CA GLN A 4 -17.58 4.46 10.38
C GLN A 4 -18.66 3.42 10.67
N VAL A 5 -19.26 2.88 9.62
CA VAL A 5 -20.33 1.89 9.73
C VAL A 5 -19.93 0.66 8.92
N ALA A 6 -20.02 -0.50 9.52
CA ALA A 6 -19.91 -1.77 8.84
C ALA A 6 -21.30 -2.36 8.59
N CYS A 7 -21.55 -2.74 7.34
CA CYS A 7 -22.81 -3.32 6.91
C CYS A 7 -22.59 -4.73 6.33
N ASP A 8 -23.64 -5.55 6.35
CA ASP A 8 -23.67 -6.78 5.59
C ASP A 8 -23.99 -6.52 4.10
N LYS A 9 -24.01 -7.60 3.29
CA LYS A 9 -24.33 -7.53 1.85
C LYS A 9 -25.74 -7.04 1.52
N TYR A 10 -26.63 -6.94 2.51
CA TYR A 10 -28.00 -6.42 2.36
C TYR A 10 -28.15 -4.98 2.85
N GLY A 11 -27.07 -4.37 3.36
CA GLY A 11 -27.07 -3.00 3.88
C GLY A 11 -27.45 -2.88 5.35
N TRP A 12 -27.58 -3.99 6.09
CA TRP A 12 -27.83 -3.93 7.53
C TRP A 12 -26.58 -3.53 8.29
N ALA A 13 -26.67 -2.51 9.13
CA ALA A 13 -25.60 -2.08 9.97
C ALA A 13 -25.29 -3.13 11.04
N LEU A 14 -24.07 -3.69 11.00
CA LEU A 14 -23.58 -4.69 11.94
C LEU A 14 -22.84 -4.07 13.11
N ALA A 15 -22.08 -3.01 12.84
CA ALA A 15 -21.32 -2.27 13.83
C ALA A 15 -21.04 -0.85 13.36
N TYR A 16 -20.76 0.03 14.32
CA TYR A 16 -20.29 1.39 14.02
C TYR A 16 -19.28 1.85 15.06
N SER A 17 -18.45 2.82 14.68
CA SER A 17 -17.61 3.62 15.58
C SER A 17 -17.75 5.10 15.23
N VAL A 18 -17.58 5.95 16.22
CA VAL A 18 -17.56 7.40 16.07
C VAL A 18 -16.28 7.93 16.67
N GLU A 19 -15.50 8.61 15.84
CA GLU A 19 -14.19 9.12 16.21
C GLU A 19 -14.11 10.64 16.01
N ALA A 20 -13.06 11.27 16.55
CA ALA A 20 -12.78 12.66 16.24
C ALA A 20 -12.48 12.79 14.74
N GLY A 21 -12.98 13.85 14.09
CA GLY A 21 -12.89 13.99 12.62
C GLY A 21 -11.47 14.13 12.05
N ASN A 22 -10.46 14.29 12.90
CA ASN A 22 -9.04 14.30 12.54
C ASN A 22 -8.37 12.92 12.62
N ILE A 23 -9.08 11.88 13.08
CA ILE A 23 -8.57 10.51 13.10
C ILE A 23 -8.79 9.88 11.72
N HIS A 24 -7.71 9.38 11.12
CA HIS A 24 -7.78 8.71 9.83
C HIS A 24 -8.50 7.36 9.97
N ASP A 25 -9.31 7.00 8.97
CA ASP A 25 -10.15 5.78 8.96
C ASP A 25 -9.35 4.52 9.30
N SER A 26 -8.13 4.41 8.82
CA SER A 26 -7.24 3.29 9.11
C SER A 26 -6.85 3.15 10.59
N GLN A 27 -6.88 4.24 11.36
CA GLN A 27 -6.61 4.22 12.80
C GLN A 27 -7.84 3.80 13.60
N ALA A 28 -9.03 4.11 13.10
CA ALA A 28 -10.29 3.72 13.72
C ALA A 28 -10.68 2.25 13.40
N PHE A 29 -10.12 1.68 12.32
CA PHE A 29 -10.44 0.32 11.86
C PHE A 29 -10.33 -0.77 12.93
N PRO A 30 -9.28 -0.85 13.79
CA PRO A 30 -9.16 -1.90 14.79
C PRO A 30 -10.33 -1.92 15.79
N ALA A 31 -10.80 -0.73 16.21
CA ALA A 31 -11.91 -0.61 17.15
C ALA A 31 -13.25 -1.05 16.52
N LEU A 32 -13.45 -0.71 15.24
CA LEU A 32 -14.62 -1.17 14.48
C LEU A 32 -14.54 -2.69 14.25
N PHE A 33 -13.39 -3.20 13.83
CA PHE A 33 -13.18 -4.62 13.55
C PHE A 33 -13.41 -5.50 14.78
N ALA A 34 -13.00 -5.08 15.97
CA ALA A 34 -13.23 -5.82 17.21
C ALA A 34 -14.72 -6.13 17.45
N LYS A 35 -15.62 -5.28 16.96
CA LYS A 35 -17.07 -5.51 17.03
C LYS A 35 -17.57 -6.50 15.96
N LEU A 36 -16.81 -6.67 14.87
CA LEU A 36 -17.16 -7.58 13.77
C LEU A 36 -16.54 -8.97 13.95
N GLU A 37 -15.46 -9.09 14.70
CA GLU A 37 -14.71 -10.34 14.88
C GLU A 37 -15.57 -11.52 15.36
N PRO A 38 -16.54 -11.33 16.30
CA PRO A 38 -17.44 -12.42 16.70
C PRO A 38 -18.31 -12.98 15.57
N LEU A 39 -18.55 -12.20 14.52
CA LEU A 39 -19.31 -12.59 13.34
C LEU A 39 -18.52 -13.43 12.34
N LYS A 40 -17.19 -13.57 12.55
CA LYS A 40 -16.26 -14.36 11.71
C LYS A 40 -16.39 -14.01 10.23
N PRO A 41 -16.20 -12.74 9.82
CA PRO A 41 -16.34 -12.34 8.44
C PRO A 41 -15.30 -13.06 7.56
N GLN A 42 -15.74 -13.60 6.42
CA GLN A 42 -14.84 -14.19 5.42
C GLN A 42 -14.22 -13.13 4.50
N PHE A 43 -14.94 -12.03 4.29
CA PHE A 43 -14.53 -10.93 3.43
C PHE A 43 -14.70 -9.61 4.18
N ILE A 44 -13.77 -8.69 3.98
CA ILE A 44 -13.90 -7.29 4.38
C ILE A 44 -13.75 -6.43 3.12
N ILE A 45 -14.83 -5.74 2.77
CA ILE A 45 -14.88 -4.82 1.64
C ILE A 45 -14.73 -3.42 2.20
N ALA A 46 -13.73 -2.68 1.79
CA ALA A 46 -13.47 -1.34 2.30
C ALA A 46 -13.01 -0.38 1.20
N ASP A 47 -13.02 0.90 1.49
CA ASP A 47 -12.60 1.93 0.52
C ASP A 47 -11.08 2.16 0.53
N SER A 48 -10.64 3.17 -0.24
CA SER A 48 -9.22 3.48 -0.39
C SER A 48 -8.54 3.98 0.88
N GLY A 49 -9.30 4.50 1.85
CA GLY A 49 -8.78 4.93 3.16
C GLY A 49 -8.23 3.78 3.99
N TYR A 50 -8.73 2.57 3.74
CA TYR A 50 -8.29 1.35 4.42
C TYR A 50 -7.21 0.57 3.64
N ASN A 51 -6.87 0.99 2.42
CA ASN A 51 -5.87 0.30 1.59
C ASN A 51 -4.44 0.69 2.02
N ILE A 52 -4.03 0.23 3.20
CA ILE A 52 -2.71 0.44 3.79
C ILE A 52 -2.06 -0.89 4.20
N PRO A 53 -0.72 -0.96 4.25
CA PRO A 53 -0.01 -2.23 4.53
C PRO A 53 -0.41 -2.90 5.84
N SER A 54 -0.66 -2.15 6.90
CA SER A 54 -1.02 -2.69 8.21
C SER A 54 -2.40 -3.36 8.23
N ILE A 55 -3.39 -2.79 7.54
CA ILE A 55 -4.73 -3.38 7.43
C ILE A 55 -4.69 -4.61 6.52
N ALA A 56 -3.99 -4.53 5.39
CA ALA A 56 -3.80 -5.67 4.49
C ALA A 56 -3.19 -6.87 5.24
N LYS A 57 -2.07 -6.62 5.95
CA LYS A 57 -1.44 -7.64 6.79
C LYS A 57 -2.39 -8.18 7.85
N PHE A 58 -3.07 -7.31 8.60
CA PHE A 58 -3.98 -7.69 9.67
C PHE A 58 -5.09 -8.63 9.17
N LEU A 59 -5.71 -8.32 8.03
CA LEU A 59 -6.79 -9.14 7.48
C LEU A 59 -6.28 -10.49 6.97
N ILE A 60 -5.16 -10.49 6.23
CA ILE A 60 -4.57 -11.72 5.68
C ILE A 60 -4.09 -12.64 6.80
N ASP A 61 -3.44 -12.11 7.84
CA ASP A 61 -2.99 -12.91 9.00
C ASP A 61 -4.17 -13.53 9.77
N LYS A 62 -5.37 -12.94 9.68
CA LYS A 62 -6.61 -13.49 10.24
C LYS A 62 -7.39 -14.39 9.26
N GLU A 63 -6.80 -14.72 8.11
CA GLU A 63 -7.45 -15.52 7.05
C GLU A 63 -8.73 -14.88 6.51
N ILE A 64 -8.85 -13.54 6.60
CA ILE A 64 -9.95 -12.76 6.06
C ILE A 64 -9.54 -12.19 4.70
N THR A 65 -10.34 -12.44 3.69
CA THR A 65 -10.07 -11.95 2.33
C THR A 65 -10.34 -10.43 2.24
N PRO A 66 -9.30 -9.59 2.03
CA PRO A 66 -9.47 -8.16 1.86
C PRO A 66 -9.93 -7.84 0.44
N VAL A 67 -11.05 -7.14 0.28
CA VAL A 67 -11.55 -6.65 -1.01
C VAL A 67 -11.36 -5.13 -1.03
N LEU A 68 -10.17 -4.70 -1.45
CA LEU A 68 -9.74 -3.31 -1.44
C LEU A 68 -9.63 -2.74 -2.86
N PRO A 69 -9.85 -1.43 -3.07
CA PRO A 69 -9.73 -0.82 -4.37
C PRO A 69 -8.28 -0.65 -4.79
N TYR A 70 -8.06 -0.55 -6.09
CA TYR A 70 -6.76 -0.11 -6.59
C TYR A 70 -6.48 1.34 -6.18
N THR A 71 -5.33 1.55 -5.58
CA THR A 71 -4.82 2.90 -5.30
C THR A 71 -3.65 3.19 -6.22
N ARG A 72 -3.85 4.13 -7.14
CA ARG A 72 -2.79 4.52 -8.09
C ARG A 72 -1.59 5.11 -7.34
N PRO A 73 -0.39 4.56 -7.52
CA PRO A 73 0.81 5.15 -6.94
C PRO A 73 0.98 6.60 -7.39
N ARG A 74 1.15 7.51 -6.45
CA ARG A 74 1.40 8.92 -6.73
C ARG A 74 2.87 9.08 -7.11
N GLY A 75 3.11 9.69 -8.27
CA GLY A 75 4.43 10.09 -8.73
C GLY A 75 4.51 11.61 -8.88
N LYS A 76 5.71 12.16 -8.90
CA LYS A 76 5.90 13.56 -9.30
C LYS A 76 5.70 13.66 -10.81
N LYS A 77 5.07 14.75 -11.24
CA LYS A 77 4.94 15.07 -12.66
C LYS A 77 6.35 15.15 -13.27
N ASP A 78 6.49 14.69 -14.50
CA ASP A 78 7.73 14.72 -15.29
C ASP A 78 8.90 13.88 -14.72
N LEU A 79 8.67 13.05 -13.70
CA LEU A 79 9.64 12.08 -13.21
C LEU A 79 9.21 10.64 -13.51
N LEU A 80 10.19 9.73 -13.53
CA LEU A 80 9.98 8.28 -13.66
C LEU A 80 8.88 7.80 -12.71
N ARG A 81 7.95 7.05 -13.24
CA ARG A 81 6.84 6.49 -12.47
C ARG A 81 7.32 5.34 -11.59
N PRO A 82 6.71 5.10 -10.41
CA PRO A 82 7.09 4.00 -9.53
C PRO A 82 7.17 2.63 -10.23
N LYS A 83 6.32 2.37 -11.22
CA LYS A 83 6.29 1.11 -11.98
C LYS A 83 7.51 0.87 -12.89
N GLU A 84 8.30 1.92 -13.15
CA GLU A 84 9.53 1.83 -13.95
C GLU A 84 10.74 1.45 -13.08
N LEU A 85 10.55 1.35 -11.77
CA LEU A 85 11.54 0.96 -10.78
C LEU A 85 11.11 -0.41 -10.21
N ILE A 86 11.81 -1.45 -10.60
CA ILE A 86 11.42 -2.85 -10.33
C ILE A 86 12.10 -3.32 -9.05
N TYR A 87 11.33 -3.78 -8.09
CA TYR A 87 11.89 -4.40 -6.89
C TYR A 87 12.25 -5.86 -7.19
N ASP A 88 13.46 -6.23 -6.87
CA ASP A 88 13.99 -7.60 -6.92
C ASP A 88 14.05 -8.13 -5.49
N GLU A 89 13.17 -9.08 -5.16
CA GLU A 89 13.08 -9.66 -3.82
C GLU A 89 14.24 -10.59 -3.49
N HIS A 90 14.84 -11.23 -4.51
CA HIS A 90 15.94 -12.16 -4.31
C HIS A 90 17.22 -11.44 -3.86
N PHE A 91 17.52 -10.29 -4.48
CA PHE A 91 18.68 -9.48 -4.14
C PHE A 91 18.38 -8.34 -3.16
N ASP A 92 17.12 -8.18 -2.73
CA ASP A 92 16.64 -7.08 -1.88
C ASP A 92 17.13 -5.71 -2.40
N CYS A 93 16.90 -5.44 -3.68
CA CYS A 93 17.29 -4.20 -4.33
C CYS A 93 16.18 -3.68 -5.26
N VAL A 94 16.33 -2.43 -5.71
CA VAL A 94 15.45 -1.86 -6.74
C VAL A 94 16.25 -1.62 -8.00
N ILE A 95 15.79 -2.14 -9.14
CA ILE A 95 16.44 -2.00 -10.44
C ILE A 95 15.83 -0.81 -11.17
N CYS A 96 16.66 0.12 -11.64
CA CYS A 96 16.22 1.26 -12.43
C CYS A 96 16.17 0.92 -13.94
N PRO A 97 15.56 1.76 -14.81
CA PRO A 97 15.51 1.53 -16.25
C PRO A 97 16.89 1.42 -16.95
N GLU A 98 17.92 2.02 -16.36
CA GLU A 98 19.33 1.89 -16.82
C GLU A 98 20.02 0.66 -16.20
N HIS A 99 19.25 -0.31 -15.70
CA HIS A 99 19.74 -1.58 -15.13
C HIS A 99 20.72 -1.43 -13.95
N GLN A 100 20.68 -0.27 -13.25
CA GLN A 100 21.48 -0.08 -12.05
C GLN A 100 20.67 -0.44 -10.81
N ALA A 101 21.32 -1.11 -9.86
CA ALA A 101 20.72 -1.50 -8.59
C ALA A 101 20.77 -0.34 -7.59
N LEU A 102 19.61 -0.02 -7.02
CA LEU A 102 19.49 0.78 -5.81
C LEU A 102 19.54 -0.18 -4.63
N THR A 103 20.55 -0.06 -3.80
CA THR A 103 20.78 -0.97 -2.68
C THR A 103 20.07 -0.51 -1.41
N TYR A 104 19.66 -1.46 -0.56
CA TYR A 104 19.11 -1.17 0.76
C TYR A 104 20.09 -0.34 1.60
N ARG A 105 19.58 0.65 2.32
CA ARG A 105 20.38 1.51 3.21
C ARG A 105 19.88 1.52 4.64
N THR A 106 18.59 1.67 4.84
CA THR A 106 17.99 1.77 6.19
C THR A 106 16.50 1.46 6.15
N THR A 107 15.93 1.23 7.33
CA THR A 107 14.47 1.19 7.50
C THR A 107 14.05 2.30 8.46
N THR A 108 13.07 3.10 8.05
CA THR A 108 12.52 4.17 8.88
C THR A 108 11.71 3.60 10.04
N ARG A 109 11.39 4.45 11.04
CA ARG A 109 10.56 4.04 12.19
C ARG A 109 9.13 3.67 11.77
N GLU A 110 8.66 4.20 10.66
CA GLU A 110 7.36 3.91 10.07
C GLU A 110 7.35 2.61 9.23
N GLY A 111 8.47 1.87 9.20
CA GLY A 111 8.58 0.60 8.50
C GLY A 111 8.87 0.72 7.00
N TYR A 112 9.38 1.86 6.51
CA TYR A 112 9.80 1.99 5.12
C TYR A 112 11.28 1.66 4.95
N ARG A 113 11.60 0.64 4.16
CA ARG A 113 12.94 0.37 3.66
C ARG A 113 13.31 1.40 2.61
N GLU A 114 14.49 2.00 2.71
CA GLU A 114 15.05 2.95 1.75
C GLU A 114 16.12 2.27 0.90
N TYR A 115 15.96 2.36 -0.41
CA TYR A 115 16.91 1.91 -1.42
C TYR A 115 17.48 3.13 -2.12
N LYS A 116 18.83 3.19 -2.24
CA LYS A 116 19.52 4.37 -2.78
C LYS A 116 20.44 3.96 -3.93
N SER A 117 20.41 4.77 -5.00
CA SER A 117 21.34 4.64 -6.12
C SER A 117 22.74 5.15 -5.76
N ASP A 118 23.74 4.73 -6.53
CA ASP A 118 25.07 5.29 -6.46
C ASP A 118 25.11 6.66 -7.18
N PRO A 119 25.42 7.76 -6.46
CA PRO A 119 25.50 9.09 -7.05
C PRO A 119 26.56 9.22 -8.17
N ALA A 120 27.67 8.50 -8.08
CA ALA A 120 28.74 8.55 -9.06
C ALA A 120 28.28 7.98 -10.42
N ILE A 121 27.52 6.89 -10.38
CA ILE A 121 26.92 6.29 -11.59
C ILE A 121 25.82 7.21 -12.13
N CYS A 122 24.94 7.71 -11.25
CA CYS A 122 23.81 8.53 -11.66
C CYS A 122 24.22 9.90 -12.23
N ALA A 123 25.38 10.46 -11.84
CA ALA A 123 25.85 11.73 -12.35
C ALA A 123 26.02 11.78 -13.88
N ASN A 124 26.31 10.62 -14.50
CA ASN A 124 26.48 10.48 -15.95
C ASN A 124 25.29 9.77 -16.61
N CYS A 125 24.18 9.57 -15.89
CA CYS A 125 23.04 8.83 -16.39
C CYS A 125 22.19 9.67 -17.37
N PRO A 126 21.83 9.16 -18.57
CA PRO A 126 21.00 9.90 -19.53
C PRO A 126 19.60 10.21 -19.00
N LEU A 127 19.10 9.43 -18.05
CA LEU A 127 17.78 9.62 -17.43
C LEU A 127 17.81 10.49 -16.17
N LEU A 128 18.95 11.08 -15.82
CA LEU A 128 19.09 11.84 -14.55
C LEU A 128 18.00 12.90 -14.37
N SER A 129 17.72 13.69 -15.40
CA SER A 129 16.78 14.81 -15.35
C SER A 129 15.32 14.38 -15.12
N VAL A 130 14.94 13.19 -15.58
CA VAL A 130 13.61 12.60 -15.40
C VAL A 130 13.54 11.59 -14.25
N CYS A 131 14.69 11.25 -13.66
CA CYS A 131 14.78 10.28 -12.58
C CYS A 131 14.70 10.93 -11.20
N THR A 132 15.48 11.99 -10.96
CA THR A 132 15.59 12.62 -9.64
C THR A 132 15.84 14.12 -9.73
N THR A 133 15.32 14.85 -8.74
CA THR A 133 15.61 16.28 -8.53
C THR A 133 16.67 16.50 -7.44
N SER A 134 17.31 15.43 -6.97
CA SER A 134 18.32 15.50 -5.92
C SER A 134 19.58 16.20 -6.43
N LYS A 135 20.07 17.20 -5.66
CA LYS A 135 21.33 17.88 -5.96
C LYS A 135 22.53 16.95 -5.94
N ASN A 136 22.44 15.84 -5.21
CA ASN A 136 23.50 14.82 -5.11
C ASN A 136 23.34 13.73 -6.16
N HIS A 137 22.50 13.92 -7.20
CA HIS A 137 22.25 12.94 -8.26
C HIS A 137 21.77 11.56 -7.75
N GLN A 138 21.27 11.47 -6.50
CA GLN A 138 20.87 10.23 -5.89
C GLN A 138 19.37 10.01 -6.00
N LYS A 139 18.96 8.87 -6.51
CA LYS A 139 17.57 8.39 -6.44
C LYS A 139 17.36 7.63 -5.14
N VAL A 140 16.25 7.93 -4.45
CA VAL A 140 15.78 7.18 -3.29
C VAL A 140 14.42 6.59 -3.64
N VAL A 141 14.26 5.30 -3.35
CA VAL A 141 12.99 4.57 -3.45
C VAL A 141 12.67 3.98 -2.09
N THR A 142 11.43 4.07 -1.68
CA THR A 142 10.96 3.51 -0.41
C THR A 142 9.98 2.38 -0.66
N ARG A 143 10.09 1.27 0.09
CA ARG A 143 9.17 0.15 0.10
C ARG A 143 8.82 -0.20 1.55
N HIS A 144 7.52 -0.22 1.88
CA HIS A 144 7.09 -0.62 3.22
C HIS A 144 7.38 -2.11 3.45
N ILE A 145 7.80 -2.50 4.68
CA ILE A 145 8.11 -3.89 5.05
C ILE A 145 6.94 -4.86 4.81
N TRP A 146 5.71 -4.38 4.83
CA TRP A 146 4.48 -5.13 4.55
C TRP A 146 3.90 -4.83 3.17
N LYS A 147 4.72 -4.38 2.22
CA LYS A 147 4.26 -4.08 0.86
C LYS A 147 3.70 -5.32 0.15
N ASP A 148 4.27 -6.50 0.44
CA ASP A 148 3.86 -7.77 -0.14
C ASP A 148 2.38 -8.10 0.17
N TYR A 149 1.88 -7.72 1.34
CA TYR A 149 0.45 -7.86 1.69
C TYR A 149 -0.46 -6.99 0.83
N LEU A 150 -0.02 -5.78 0.46
CA LEU A 150 -0.77 -4.95 -0.49
C LEU A 150 -0.75 -5.53 -1.91
N GLU A 151 0.34 -6.17 -2.30
CA GLU A 151 0.47 -6.85 -3.59
C GLU A 151 -0.45 -8.08 -3.62
N GLN A 152 -0.53 -8.85 -2.54
CA GLN A 152 -1.52 -9.93 -2.39
C GLN A 152 -2.97 -9.40 -2.48
N CYS A 153 -3.29 -8.24 -1.86
CA CYS A 153 -4.61 -7.62 -2.02
C CYS A 153 -4.92 -7.26 -3.47
N GLU A 154 -3.91 -6.81 -4.23
CA GLU A 154 -4.07 -6.51 -5.65
C GLU A 154 -4.33 -7.80 -6.47
N ASP A 155 -3.62 -8.89 -6.17
CA ASP A 155 -3.87 -10.20 -6.79
C ASP A 155 -5.26 -10.73 -6.46
N ILE A 156 -5.69 -10.61 -5.19
CA ILE A 156 -7.06 -10.96 -4.77
C ILE A 156 -8.09 -10.16 -5.58
N ARG A 157 -7.88 -8.86 -5.74
CA ARG A 157 -8.77 -7.98 -6.50
C ARG A 157 -8.99 -8.43 -7.95
N HIS A 158 -8.00 -9.11 -8.55
CA HIS A 158 -8.07 -9.64 -9.91
C HIS A 158 -8.75 -11.00 -10.01
N GLN A 159 -9.02 -11.67 -8.88
CA GLN A 159 -9.72 -12.95 -8.89
C GLN A 159 -11.19 -12.80 -9.31
N ARG A 160 -11.74 -13.89 -9.83
CA ARG A 160 -13.15 -13.94 -10.27
C ARG A 160 -14.09 -13.59 -9.12
N GLY A 161 -15.06 -12.73 -9.38
CA GLY A 161 -16.09 -12.35 -8.41
C GLY A 161 -15.70 -11.18 -7.46
N MET A 162 -14.41 -10.81 -7.38
CA MET A 162 -13.99 -9.75 -6.45
C MET A 162 -14.45 -8.35 -6.87
N LYS A 163 -14.60 -8.10 -8.16
CA LYS A 163 -15.15 -6.82 -8.66
C LYS A 163 -16.62 -6.66 -8.33
N GLU A 164 -17.38 -7.74 -8.44
CA GLU A 164 -18.79 -7.80 -8.08
C GLU A 164 -18.97 -7.61 -6.57
N LEU A 165 -18.15 -8.29 -5.76
CA LEU A 165 -18.14 -8.09 -4.31
C LEU A 165 -17.84 -6.63 -3.93
N TYR A 166 -16.90 -5.98 -4.61
CA TYR A 166 -16.56 -4.58 -4.32
C TYR A 166 -17.71 -3.61 -4.59
N GLN A 167 -18.67 -3.95 -5.45
CA GLN A 167 -19.85 -3.11 -5.71
C GLN A 167 -20.81 -3.04 -4.52
N HIS A 168 -20.71 -3.95 -3.56
CA HIS A 168 -21.50 -3.94 -2.33
C HIS A 168 -20.94 -3.02 -1.22
N ARG A 169 -19.91 -2.25 -1.53
CA ARG A 169 -19.31 -1.27 -0.61
C ARG A 169 -20.27 -0.13 -0.29
#